data_e6be5b36ef2f746cc684683aab6c0bae
#
_entry.id   e6be5b36ef2f746cc684683aab6c0bae
#
_cell.length_a   1.000
_cell.length_b   1.000
_cell.length_c   1.000
_cell.angle_alpha   90.00
_cell.angle_beta   90.00
_cell.angle_gamma   90.00
#
_symmetry.space_group_name_H-M   'P 1'
#
loop_
_entity.id
_entity.type
_entity.pdbx_description
1 polymer ?
#
loop_
_entity_poly.entity_id
_entity_poly.type
_entity_poly.pdbx_seq_one_letter_code
_entity_poly.pdbx_strand_id
1 'polypeptide(L)'
;MREKQKAKRIYFTQEGQFRNYFENAVKSKGVTGAKLLESLERRLDNVVYRLGFGISRRQARQLVRHGHVQVNGKKVNIPSYEVAVGEEIQIRESSRKVPILEIARDFASHQPAPAWLEIDRENYKGRVIALPKREDIQLPVNEQLIVELYSK
;
A
#
# COMPACT_ATOMS: atom_id res chain seq x y z
N MET A 1 10.64 -14.86 13.34
CA MET A 1 11.58 -13.74 13.19
C MET A 1 11.77 -13.32 11.75
N ARG A 2 12.13 -14.28 10.91
CA ARG A 2 12.42 -14.01 9.50
C ARG A 2 11.21 -13.42 8.74
N GLU A 3 10.03 -14.00 8.92
CA GLU A 3 8.82 -13.56 8.23
C GLU A 3 8.41 -12.16 8.65
N LYS A 4 8.50 -11.85 9.94
CA LYS A 4 8.20 -10.51 10.44
C LYS A 4 9.15 -9.47 9.83
N GLN A 5 10.45 -9.80 9.76
CA GLN A 5 11.42 -8.89 9.17
C GLN A 5 11.17 -8.66 7.69
N LYS A 6 10.78 -9.71 6.95
CA LYS A 6 10.40 -9.56 5.55
C LYS A 6 9.25 -8.58 5.38
N ALA A 7 8.17 -8.77 6.15
CA ALA A 7 6.99 -7.92 6.06
C ALA A 7 7.32 -6.47 6.42
N LYS A 8 8.09 -6.25 7.48
CA LYS A 8 8.50 -4.92 7.89
C LYS A 8 9.31 -4.21 6.81
N ARG A 9 10.23 -4.93 6.16
CA ARG A 9 11.05 -4.37 5.08
C ARG A 9 10.22 -4.05 3.85
N ILE A 10 9.32 -4.94 3.46
CA ILE A 10 8.50 -4.75 2.27
C ILE A 10 7.64 -3.49 2.41
N TYR A 11 7.01 -3.30 3.57
CA TYR A 11 6.09 -2.17 3.78
C TYR A 11 6.74 -0.96 4.46
N PHE A 12 8.04 -0.98 4.73
CA PHE A 12 8.76 0.13 5.36
C PHE A 12 8.18 0.52 6.71
N THR A 13 7.86 -0.49 7.54
CA THR A 13 7.33 -0.24 8.87
C THR A 13 8.39 -0.53 9.95
N GLN A 14 8.33 0.23 11.05
CA GLN A 14 9.16 -0.01 12.21
C GLN A 14 8.44 -0.91 13.21
N GLU A 15 9.18 -1.45 14.18
CA GLU A 15 8.65 -2.44 15.12
C GLU A 15 7.40 -1.98 15.87
N GLY A 16 7.42 -0.74 16.40
CA GLY A 16 6.28 -0.21 17.14
C GLY A 16 5.02 -0.10 16.28
N GLN A 17 5.19 0.42 15.07
CA GLN A 17 4.08 0.56 14.12
C GLN A 17 3.57 -0.80 13.67
N PHE A 18 4.48 -1.73 13.38
CA PHE A 18 4.11 -3.08 12.96
C PHE A 18 3.32 -3.80 14.05
N ARG A 19 3.76 -3.66 15.30
CA ARG A 19 3.06 -4.24 16.45
C ARG A 19 1.64 -3.70 16.56
N ASN A 20 1.45 -2.40 16.33
CA ASN A 20 0.11 -1.79 16.35
C ASN A 20 -0.78 -2.39 15.27
N TYR A 21 -0.26 -2.63 14.07
CA TYR A 21 -1.00 -3.31 13.02
C TYR A 21 -1.44 -4.70 13.47
N PHE A 22 -0.53 -5.43 14.10
CA PHE A 22 -0.84 -6.77 14.61
C PHE A 22 -1.92 -6.73 15.69
N GLU A 23 -1.80 -5.84 16.67
CA GLU A 23 -2.78 -5.71 17.75
C GLU A 23 -4.16 -5.35 17.22
N ASN A 24 -4.24 -4.45 16.24
CA ASN A 24 -5.50 -4.10 15.61
C ASN A 24 -6.09 -5.28 14.84
N ALA A 25 -5.26 -6.08 14.19
CA ALA A 25 -5.70 -7.26 13.46
C ALA A 25 -6.30 -8.31 14.40
N VAL A 26 -5.71 -8.49 15.58
CA VAL A 26 -6.22 -9.43 16.62
C VAL A 26 -7.61 -9.00 17.07
N LYS A 27 -7.86 -7.70 17.23
CA LYS A 27 -9.16 -7.17 17.67
C LYS A 27 -10.22 -7.24 16.59
N SER A 28 -9.82 -7.36 15.32
CA SER A 28 -10.74 -7.39 14.20
C SER A 28 -11.39 -8.76 14.07
N LYS A 29 -12.56 -8.80 13.43
CA LYS A 29 -13.19 -10.06 13.07
C LYS A 29 -12.45 -10.68 11.88
N GLY A 30 -12.29 -12.01 11.89
CA GLY A 30 -11.67 -12.74 10.82
C GLY A 30 -10.29 -13.28 11.19
N VAL A 31 -9.58 -13.76 10.17
CA VAL A 31 -8.26 -14.37 10.35
C VAL A 31 -7.21 -13.29 10.58
N THR A 32 -6.52 -13.36 11.72
CA THR A 32 -5.56 -12.34 12.15
C THR A 32 -4.48 -12.07 11.11
N GLY A 33 -3.87 -13.11 10.54
CA GLY A 33 -2.82 -12.95 9.53
C GLY A 33 -3.30 -12.21 8.29
N ALA A 34 -4.50 -12.57 7.81
CA ALA A 34 -5.08 -11.91 6.64
C ALA A 34 -5.40 -10.44 6.93
N LYS A 35 -5.90 -10.14 8.12
CA LYS A 35 -6.18 -8.76 8.53
C LYS A 35 -4.93 -7.93 8.68
N LEU A 36 -3.86 -8.53 9.19
CA LEU A 36 -2.56 -7.86 9.29
C LEU A 36 -2.07 -7.44 7.90
N LEU A 37 -2.07 -8.35 6.94
CA LEU A 37 -1.63 -8.05 5.58
C LEU A 37 -2.56 -7.06 4.89
N GLU A 38 -3.88 -7.16 5.12
CA GLU A 38 -4.84 -6.20 4.60
C GLU A 38 -4.50 -4.78 5.06
N SER A 39 -4.24 -4.61 6.35
CA SER A 39 -3.92 -3.30 6.90
C SER A 39 -2.62 -2.73 6.32
N LEU A 40 -1.60 -3.57 6.17
CA LEU A 40 -0.33 -3.15 5.58
C LEU A 40 -0.50 -2.79 4.11
N GLU A 41 -1.30 -3.56 3.38
CA GLU A 41 -1.53 -3.34 1.95
C GLU A 41 -2.31 -2.05 1.71
N ARG A 42 -3.15 -1.62 2.66
CA ARG A 42 -3.97 -0.41 2.55
C ARG A 42 -3.22 0.88 2.89
N ARG A 43 -1.96 0.81 3.24
CA ARG A 43 -1.15 2.03 3.46
C ARG A 43 -1.10 2.84 2.17
N LEU A 44 -1.19 4.15 2.29
CA LEU A 44 -1.18 5.05 1.13
C LEU A 44 0.10 4.88 0.29
N ASP A 45 1.25 4.76 0.93
CA ASP A 45 2.51 4.55 0.20
C ASP A 45 2.48 3.26 -0.61
N ASN A 46 1.92 2.19 -0.05
CA ASN A 46 1.79 0.93 -0.76
C ASN A 46 0.79 1.04 -1.92
N VAL A 47 -0.33 1.72 -1.70
CA VAL A 47 -1.36 1.89 -2.74
C VAL A 47 -0.80 2.69 -3.91
N VAL A 48 -0.05 3.75 -3.65
CA VAL A 48 0.60 4.55 -4.71
C VAL A 48 1.55 3.66 -5.51
N TYR A 49 2.28 2.79 -4.84
CA TYR A 49 3.14 1.82 -5.52
C TYR A 49 2.32 0.83 -6.36
N ARG A 50 1.25 0.26 -5.80
CA ARG A 50 0.40 -0.70 -6.52
C ARG A 50 -0.31 -0.09 -7.72
N LEU A 51 -0.62 1.21 -7.65
CA LEU A 51 -1.20 1.93 -8.77
C LEU A 51 -0.17 2.18 -9.89
N GLY A 52 1.10 1.97 -9.61
CA GLY A 52 2.16 2.14 -10.60
C GLY A 52 2.69 3.56 -10.70
N PHE A 53 2.43 4.40 -9.70
CA PHE A 53 2.92 5.79 -9.71
C PHE A 53 4.35 5.90 -9.18
N GLY A 54 4.85 4.88 -8.51
CA GLY A 54 6.23 4.76 -8.10
C GLY A 54 6.80 3.42 -8.54
N ILE A 55 8.07 3.37 -8.93
CA ILE A 55 8.72 2.13 -9.35
C ILE A 55 9.11 1.24 -8.17
N SER A 56 9.07 1.80 -6.97
CA SER A 56 9.33 1.06 -5.73
C SER A 56 8.46 1.63 -4.63
N ARG A 57 8.32 0.88 -3.55
CA ARG A 57 7.60 1.41 -2.38
C ARG A 57 8.33 2.60 -1.75
N ARG A 58 9.67 2.61 -1.83
CA ARG A 58 10.47 3.75 -1.36
C ARG A 58 10.13 5.01 -2.14
N GLN A 59 10.07 4.93 -3.46
CA GLN A 59 9.72 6.06 -4.31
C GLN A 59 8.28 6.51 -4.05
N ALA A 60 7.35 5.56 -3.95
CA ALA A 60 5.96 5.87 -3.65
C ALA A 60 5.82 6.59 -2.31
N ARG A 61 6.57 6.14 -1.29
CA ARG A 61 6.59 6.78 0.01
C ARG A 61 7.09 8.22 -0.09
N GLN A 62 8.14 8.44 -0.87
CA GLN A 62 8.68 9.78 -1.10
C GLN A 62 7.66 10.70 -1.78
N LEU A 63 6.95 10.18 -2.77
CA LEU A 63 5.89 10.95 -3.45
C LEU A 63 4.81 11.40 -2.46
N VAL A 64 4.39 10.51 -1.57
CA VAL A 64 3.40 10.83 -0.54
C VAL A 64 3.95 11.90 0.41
N ARG A 65 5.14 11.70 0.94
CA ARG A 65 5.74 12.61 1.93
C ARG A 65 5.99 14.00 1.35
N HIS A 66 6.31 14.09 0.07
CA HIS A 66 6.60 15.36 -0.58
C HIS A 66 5.33 16.08 -1.09
N GLY A 67 4.15 15.54 -0.78
CA GLY A 67 2.89 16.20 -1.05
C GLY A 67 2.39 16.10 -2.48
N HIS A 68 2.85 15.11 -3.23
CA HIS A 68 2.41 14.91 -4.62
C HIS A 68 1.13 14.13 -4.76
N VAL A 69 0.60 13.57 -3.67
CA VAL A 69 -0.54 12.64 -3.69
C VAL A 69 -1.77 13.26 -3.03
N GLN A 70 -2.92 13.04 -3.63
CA GLN A 70 -4.21 13.47 -3.10
C GLN A 70 -5.13 12.27 -2.92
N VAL A 71 -5.95 12.31 -1.87
CA VAL A 71 -7.01 11.35 -1.63
C VAL A 71 -8.32 12.12 -1.65
N ASN A 72 -9.22 11.74 -2.56
CA ASN A 72 -10.49 12.45 -2.78
C ASN A 72 -10.29 13.97 -2.98
N GLY A 73 -9.24 14.32 -3.72
CA GLY A 73 -8.93 15.70 -4.06
C GLY A 73 -8.20 16.51 -2.98
N LYS A 74 -7.90 15.90 -1.84
CA LYS A 74 -7.19 16.57 -0.75
C LYS A 74 -5.79 15.99 -0.58
N LYS A 75 -4.80 16.87 -0.38
CA LYS A 75 -3.43 16.43 -0.15
C LYS A 75 -3.31 15.61 1.14
N VAL A 76 -2.73 14.43 1.02
CA VAL A 76 -2.39 13.58 2.16
C VAL A 76 -0.91 13.24 2.04
N ASN A 77 -0.12 13.65 3.03
CA ASN A 77 1.33 13.45 3.02
C ASN A 77 1.81 12.47 4.08
N ILE A 78 0.91 11.64 4.59
CA ILE A 78 1.21 10.62 5.59
C ILE A 78 1.25 9.25 4.92
N PRO A 79 2.44 8.62 4.81
CA PRO A 79 2.55 7.33 4.13
C PRO A 79 1.71 6.21 4.75
N SER A 80 1.50 6.26 6.05
CA SER A 80 0.74 5.25 6.78
C SER A 80 -0.78 5.47 6.73
N TYR A 81 -1.25 6.53 6.06
CA TYR A 81 -2.68 6.75 5.89
C TYR A 81 -3.33 5.49 5.33
N GLU A 82 -4.41 5.04 5.95
CA GLU A 82 -5.10 3.82 5.54
C GLU A 82 -6.26 4.16 4.62
N VAL A 83 -6.14 3.72 3.35
CA VAL A 83 -7.16 4.03 2.35
C VAL A 83 -8.41 3.17 2.57
N ALA A 84 -9.57 3.75 2.25
CA ALA A 84 -10.86 3.08 2.39
C ALA A 84 -11.46 2.80 1.02
N VAL A 85 -12.38 1.82 0.97
CA VAL A 85 -13.12 1.51 -0.25
C VAL A 85 -13.88 2.73 -0.73
N GLY A 86 -13.77 3.03 -2.01
CA GLY A 86 -14.41 4.19 -2.64
C GLY A 86 -13.53 5.42 -2.72
N GLU A 87 -12.41 5.44 -2.00
CA GLU A 87 -11.49 6.58 -2.08
C GLU A 87 -10.73 6.59 -3.39
N GLU A 88 -10.57 7.79 -3.95
CA GLU A 88 -9.80 8.01 -5.17
C GLU A 88 -8.45 8.59 -4.82
N ILE A 89 -7.40 7.93 -5.29
CA ILE A 89 -6.02 8.35 -5.09
C ILE A 89 -5.50 8.89 -6.41
N GLN A 90 -4.88 10.06 -6.38
CA GLN A 90 -4.34 10.66 -7.61
C GLN A 90 -3.05 11.41 -7.33
N ILE A 91 -2.23 11.56 -8.37
CA ILE A 91 -1.09 12.44 -8.33
C ILE A 91 -1.61 13.86 -8.61
N ARG A 92 -1.21 14.81 -7.79
CA ARG A 92 -1.57 16.20 -7.93
C ARG A 92 -1.21 16.68 -9.34
N GLU A 93 -2.11 17.42 -9.99
CA GLU A 93 -1.95 17.83 -11.38
C GLU A 93 -0.63 18.56 -11.66
N SER A 94 -0.23 19.46 -10.75
CA SER A 94 1.02 20.20 -10.88
C SER A 94 2.27 19.32 -10.78
N SER A 95 2.14 18.09 -10.27
CA SER A 95 3.25 17.17 -10.11
C SER A 95 3.41 16.18 -11.26
N ARG A 96 2.46 16.10 -12.18
CA ARG A 96 2.42 15.07 -13.23
C ARG A 96 3.52 15.19 -14.27
N LYS A 97 4.20 16.33 -14.32
CA LYS A 97 5.30 16.57 -15.25
C LYS A 97 6.65 16.07 -14.74
N VAL A 98 6.72 15.55 -13.52
CA VAL A 98 7.97 15.02 -12.98
C VAL A 98 8.37 13.78 -13.77
N PRO A 99 9.60 13.74 -14.36
CA PRO A 99 10.00 12.63 -15.25
C PRO A 99 9.90 11.24 -14.64
N ILE A 100 10.16 11.12 -13.33
CA ILE A 100 10.16 9.83 -12.66
C ILE A 100 8.76 9.19 -12.66
N LEU A 101 7.69 10.00 -12.72
CA LEU A 101 6.32 9.49 -12.80
C LEU A 101 6.05 8.84 -14.15
N GLU A 102 6.59 9.39 -15.22
CA GLU A 102 6.42 8.83 -16.55
C GLU A 102 7.14 7.48 -16.68
N ILE A 103 8.35 7.40 -16.12
CA ILE A 103 9.12 6.15 -16.09
C ILE A 103 8.35 5.08 -15.31
N ALA A 104 7.81 5.43 -14.16
CA ALA A 104 7.04 4.50 -13.35
C ALA A 104 5.78 4.02 -14.08
N ARG A 105 5.09 4.93 -14.77
CA ARG A 105 3.90 4.60 -15.53
C ARG A 105 4.20 3.60 -16.65
N ASP A 106 5.28 3.81 -17.39
CA ASP A 106 5.70 2.88 -18.44
C ASP A 106 6.00 1.51 -17.87
N PHE A 107 6.73 1.45 -16.78
CA PHE A 107 7.04 0.18 -16.11
C PHE A 107 5.76 -0.53 -15.67
N ALA A 108 4.82 0.20 -15.07
CA ALA A 108 3.59 -0.36 -14.55
C ALA A 108 2.66 -0.85 -15.66
N SER A 109 2.75 -0.28 -16.86
CA SER A 109 1.90 -0.69 -17.98
C SER A 109 2.12 -2.15 -18.39
N HIS A 110 3.26 -2.72 -18.02
CA HIS A 110 3.60 -4.12 -18.30
C HIS A 110 3.27 -5.05 -17.13
N GLN A 111 2.67 -4.53 -16.06
CA GLN A 111 2.32 -5.31 -14.87
C GLN A 111 0.80 -5.48 -14.79
N PRO A 112 0.32 -6.63 -14.27
CA PRO A 112 -1.10 -6.80 -14.05
C PRO A 112 -1.61 -5.86 -12.96
N ALA A 113 -2.83 -5.33 -13.15
CA ALA A 113 -3.45 -4.49 -12.16
C ALA A 113 -3.93 -5.32 -10.97
N PRO A 114 -3.75 -4.85 -9.72
CA PRO A 114 -4.32 -5.52 -8.56
C PRO A 114 -5.85 -5.58 -8.64
N ALA A 115 -6.43 -6.70 -8.21
CA ALA A 115 -7.87 -6.92 -8.33
C ALA A 115 -8.71 -5.95 -7.49
N TRP A 116 -8.15 -5.39 -6.43
CA TRP A 116 -8.87 -4.50 -5.51
C TRP A 116 -8.75 -3.02 -5.85
N LEU A 117 -8.04 -2.70 -6.94
CA LEU A 117 -7.82 -1.33 -7.40
C LEU A 117 -8.27 -1.18 -8.84
N GLU A 118 -8.88 -0.03 -9.12
CA GLU A 118 -9.19 0.41 -10.48
C GLU A 118 -8.20 1.50 -10.83
N ILE A 119 -7.52 1.38 -11.98
CA ILE A 119 -6.41 2.27 -12.35
C ILE A 119 -6.69 2.99 -13.65
N ASP A 120 -6.56 4.32 -13.62
CA ASP A 120 -6.54 5.17 -14.80
C ASP A 120 -5.13 5.77 -14.91
N ARG A 121 -4.26 5.07 -15.64
CA ARG A 121 -2.85 5.45 -15.73
C ARG A 121 -2.63 6.77 -16.45
N GLU A 122 -3.43 7.06 -17.45
CA GLU A 122 -3.27 8.29 -18.23
C GLU A 122 -3.51 9.54 -17.39
N ASN A 123 -4.45 9.46 -16.46
CA ASN A 123 -4.80 10.58 -15.61
C ASN A 123 -4.18 10.50 -14.21
N TYR A 124 -3.28 9.54 -13.98
CA TYR A 124 -2.62 9.33 -12.69
C TYR A 124 -3.61 9.23 -11.53
N LYS A 125 -4.66 8.44 -11.75
CA LYS A 125 -5.73 8.21 -10.77
C LYS A 125 -5.92 6.74 -10.51
N GLY A 126 -6.43 6.44 -9.33
CA GLY A 126 -6.87 5.11 -8.99
C GLY A 126 -7.94 5.16 -7.94
N ARG A 127 -8.73 4.10 -7.84
CA ARG A 127 -9.81 4.00 -6.86
C ARG A 127 -9.73 2.65 -6.17
N VAL A 128 -10.02 2.64 -4.88
CA VAL A 128 -10.14 1.41 -4.10
C VAL A 128 -11.55 0.87 -4.32
N ILE A 129 -11.66 -0.26 -5.01
CA ILE A 129 -12.96 -0.85 -5.33
C ILE A 129 -13.39 -1.96 -4.37
N ALA A 130 -12.42 -2.52 -3.63
CA ALA A 130 -12.69 -3.56 -2.64
C ALA A 130 -11.55 -3.58 -1.63
N LEU A 131 -11.72 -4.26 -0.50
CA LEU A 131 -10.61 -4.50 0.42
C LEU A 131 -9.73 -5.62 -0.14
N PRO A 132 -8.39 -5.52 0.00
CA PRO A 132 -7.51 -6.57 -0.52
C PRO A 132 -7.67 -7.84 0.30
N LYS A 133 -7.86 -8.97 -0.39
CA LYS A 133 -7.90 -10.30 0.22
C LYS A 133 -6.50 -10.88 0.21
N ARG A 134 -6.26 -11.90 1.04
CA ARG A 134 -4.95 -12.56 1.07
C ARG A 134 -4.52 -13.03 -0.32
N GLU A 135 -5.44 -13.58 -1.09
CA GLU A 135 -5.17 -14.06 -2.45
C GLU A 135 -4.80 -12.94 -3.43
N ASP A 136 -5.20 -11.69 -3.14
CA ASP A 136 -4.85 -10.53 -3.96
C ASP A 136 -3.45 -10.00 -3.62
N ILE A 137 -2.89 -10.45 -2.51
CA ILE A 137 -1.60 -9.97 -2.00
C ILE A 137 -0.54 -11.01 -2.32
N GLN A 138 0.24 -10.75 -3.36
CA GLN A 138 1.29 -11.67 -3.79
C GLN A 138 2.61 -11.31 -3.11
N LEU A 139 2.80 -11.85 -1.91
CA LEU A 139 4.01 -11.62 -1.13
C LEU A 139 4.64 -12.96 -0.73
N PRO A 140 5.96 -13.04 -0.72
CA PRO A 140 6.67 -14.23 -0.24
C PRO A 140 6.73 -14.25 1.28
N VAL A 141 5.60 -14.04 1.95
CA VAL A 141 5.50 -13.95 3.41
C VAL A 141 4.48 -14.95 3.91
N ASN A 142 4.86 -15.72 4.95
CA ASN A 142 3.95 -16.59 5.64
C ASN A 142 3.45 -15.87 6.89
N GLU A 143 2.30 -15.24 6.79
CA GLU A 143 1.71 -14.42 7.86
C GLU A 143 1.37 -15.24 9.10
N GLN A 144 1.11 -16.54 8.94
CA GLN A 144 0.81 -17.40 10.08
C GLN A 144 2.01 -17.51 11.04
N LEU A 145 3.22 -17.52 10.49
CA LEU A 145 4.43 -17.55 11.33
C LEU A 145 4.56 -16.26 12.14
N ILE A 146 4.14 -15.13 11.57
CA ILE A 146 4.15 -13.85 12.28
C ILE A 146 3.15 -13.88 13.43
N VAL A 147 1.95 -14.39 13.17
CA VAL A 147 0.90 -14.51 14.19
C VAL A 147 1.39 -15.40 15.35
N GLU A 148 2.00 -16.52 15.03
CA GLU A 148 2.53 -17.43 16.05
C GLU A 148 3.61 -16.78 16.91
N LEU A 149 4.47 -15.97 16.28
CA LEU A 149 5.54 -15.26 16.99
C LEU A 149 4.97 -14.34 18.06
N TYR A 150 3.94 -13.54 17.71
CA TYR A 150 3.34 -12.59 18.64
C TYR A 150 2.43 -13.25 19.68
N SER A 151 2.01 -14.49 19.45
CA SER A 151 1.11 -15.20 20.33
C SER A 151 1.83 -15.94 21.47
N LYS A 152 3.15 -15.92 21.45
CA LYS A 152 3.96 -16.60 22.48
C LYS A 152 4.13 -15.75 23.73
#